data_e7d656efbf01131c2a3a55b3bb0ea789
#
_entry.id   e7d656efbf01131c2a3a55b3bb0ea789
#
_cell.length_a   1.000
_cell.length_b   1.000
_cell.length_c   1.000
_cell.angle_alpha   90.00
_cell.angle_beta   90.00
_cell.angle_gamma   90.00
#
_symmetry.space_group_name_H-M   'P 1'
#
loop_
_entity.id
_entity.type
_entity.pdbx_description
1 polymer ?
#
loop_
_entity_poly.entity_id
_entity_poly.type
_entity_poly.pdbx_seq_one_letter_code
_entity_poly.pdbx_strand_id
1 'polypeptide(L)'
;MSLSNNISKAARNLSSACNSMDFAKPVTHVYNPLDYAWPAHKQYIERAAITKKKVVFLGMNPGPFGMAQTGVPFGEISAVRDWIGIDAPITKPENEHPKRPIEGLNCQRSEVSGRRLWGLFSKRFESAENFFTNHYVVNHCPLVFMEETGKNRTPDKLSSSEAETLMKVCDEHLYKVVETLEPNWVIAVGTFAEKRAMIALDNLDINIGK
;
A
#
# COMPACT_ATOMS: atom_id res chain seq x y z
N MET A 1 -18.25 14.14 4.93
CA MET A 1 -17.58 12.90 5.40
C MET A 1 -16.18 13.24 5.86
N SER A 2 -15.61 12.48 6.82
CA SER A 2 -14.21 12.69 7.25
C SER A 2 -13.22 12.27 6.16
N LEU A 3 -11.99 12.79 6.20
CA LEU A 3 -10.91 12.39 5.27
C LEU A 3 -10.68 10.86 5.33
N SER A 4 -10.62 10.30 6.54
CA SER A 4 -10.42 8.86 6.74
C SER A 4 -11.56 8.02 6.11
N ASN A 5 -12.81 8.49 6.16
CA ASN A 5 -13.94 7.80 5.52
C ASN A 5 -13.83 7.82 3.99
N ASN A 6 -13.40 8.95 3.41
CA ASN A 6 -13.20 9.05 1.95
C ASN A 6 -12.06 8.13 1.49
N ILE A 7 -10.94 8.11 2.20
CA ILE A 7 -9.80 7.20 1.92
C ILE A 7 -10.23 5.74 2.09
N SER A 8 -10.95 5.41 3.17
CA SER A 8 -11.47 4.05 3.38
C SER A 8 -12.39 3.60 2.25
N LYS A 9 -13.27 4.49 1.76
CA LYS A 9 -14.13 4.20 0.61
C LYS A 9 -13.32 3.97 -0.66
N ALA A 10 -12.32 4.81 -0.94
CA ALA A 10 -11.43 4.64 -2.09
C ALA A 10 -10.65 3.32 -2.02
N ALA A 11 -10.11 2.96 -0.86
CA ALA A 11 -9.40 1.69 -0.65
C ALA A 11 -10.32 0.47 -0.83
N ARG A 12 -11.57 0.52 -0.34
CA ARG A 12 -12.55 -0.57 -0.54
C ARG A 12 -12.96 -0.72 -2.01
N ASN A 13 -13.14 0.37 -2.72
CA ASN A 13 -13.43 0.35 -4.16
C ASN A 13 -12.27 -0.29 -4.93
N LEU A 14 -11.02 0.10 -4.63
CA LEU A 14 -9.83 -0.53 -5.21
C LEU A 14 -9.76 -2.02 -4.88
N SER A 15 -9.99 -2.41 -3.61
CA SER A 15 -10.01 -3.81 -3.19
C SER A 15 -11.01 -4.63 -3.99
N SER A 16 -12.24 -4.14 -4.13
CA SER A 16 -13.30 -4.81 -4.89
C SER A 16 -12.94 -4.94 -6.37
N ALA A 17 -12.43 -3.88 -6.99
CA ALA A 17 -11.99 -3.92 -8.39
C ALA A 17 -10.83 -4.93 -8.60
N CYS A 18 -9.86 -4.97 -7.68
CA CYS A 18 -8.76 -5.91 -7.73
C CYS A 18 -9.22 -7.38 -7.55
N ASN A 19 -10.19 -7.64 -6.67
CA ASN A 19 -10.73 -8.99 -6.44
C ASN A 19 -11.51 -9.54 -7.65
N SER A 20 -11.95 -8.69 -8.58
CA SER A 20 -12.62 -9.11 -9.82
C SER A 20 -11.66 -9.39 -10.98
N MET A 21 -10.35 -9.29 -10.77
CA MET A 21 -9.34 -9.50 -11.81
C MET A 21 -8.73 -10.90 -11.76
N ASP A 22 -8.54 -11.48 -12.92
CA ASP A 22 -7.79 -12.72 -13.10
C ASP A 22 -6.42 -12.42 -13.69
N PHE A 23 -5.43 -13.22 -13.31
CA PHE A 23 -4.05 -13.09 -13.77
C PHE A 23 -3.55 -14.42 -14.32
N ALA A 24 -2.97 -14.39 -15.51
CA ALA A 24 -2.47 -15.57 -16.18
C ALA A 24 -1.11 -16.04 -15.62
N LYS A 25 -0.74 -17.27 -15.94
CA LYS A 25 0.61 -17.78 -15.65
C LYS A 25 1.67 -16.83 -16.22
N PRO A 26 2.78 -16.61 -15.49
CA PRO A 26 3.27 -17.42 -14.36
C PRO A 26 2.73 -17.00 -12.97
N VAL A 27 1.78 -16.07 -12.88
CA VAL A 27 1.10 -15.75 -11.61
C VAL A 27 0.21 -16.93 -11.23
N THR A 28 0.38 -17.44 -10.01
CA THR A 28 -0.43 -18.54 -9.48
C THR A 28 -1.18 -18.19 -8.20
N HIS A 29 -0.68 -17.19 -7.48
CA HIS A 29 -1.29 -16.69 -6.24
C HIS A 29 -1.27 -15.16 -6.25
N VAL A 30 -2.38 -14.57 -5.87
CA VAL A 30 -2.52 -13.12 -5.70
C VAL A 30 -3.05 -12.85 -4.30
N TYR A 31 -2.37 -11.97 -3.56
CA TYR A 31 -2.86 -11.52 -2.26
C TYR A 31 -3.37 -10.09 -2.37
N ASN A 32 -4.54 -9.85 -1.79
CA ASN A 32 -5.11 -8.52 -1.64
C ASN A 32 -5.19 -8.13 -0.15
N PRO A 33 -4.18 -7.47 0.42
CA PRO A 33 -4.19 -7.04 1.82
C PRO A 33 -5.31 -6.06 2.16
N LEU A 34 -5.87 -5.35 1.17
CA LEU A 34 -7.06 -4.50 1.40
C LEU A 34 -8.34 -5.29 1.62
N ASP A 35 -8.29 -6.60 1.43
CA ASP A 35 -9.38 -7.53 1.71
C ASP A 35 -9.14 -8.25 3.03
N TYR A 36 -8.25 -9.24 3.06
CA TYR A 36 -8.05 -10.09 4.24
C TYR A 36 -7.43 -9.37 5.45
N ALA A 37 -6.66 -8.30 5.25
CA ALA A 37 -6.09 -7.47 6.32
C ALA A 37 -6.82 -6.11 6.48
N TRP A 38 -8.08 -6.04 6.03
CA TRP A 38 -8.85 -4.80 6.09
C TRP A 38 -8.94 -4.18 7.48
N PRO A 39 -9.16 -4.89 8.58
CA PRO A 39 -9.21 -4.26 9.91
C PRO A 39 -7.93 -3.48 10.24
N ALA A 40 -6.76 -4.04 9.94
CA ALA A 40 -5.47 -3.38 10.17
C ALA A 40 -5.26 -2.19 9.20
N HIS A 41 -5.63 -2.33 7.92
CA HIS A 41 -5.56 -1.22 6.96
C HIS A 41 -6.49 -0.08 7.34
N LYS A 42 -7.70 -0.39 7.80
CA LYS A 42 -8.65 0.60 8.28
C LYS A 42 -8.11 1.36 9.50
N GLN A 43 -7.55 0.66 10.48
CA GLN A 43 -6.92 1.28 11.65
C GLN A 43 -5.75 2.18 11.24
N TYR A 44 -4.95 1.78 10.24
CA TYR A 44 -3.93 2.64 9.64
C TYR A 44 -4.52 3.92 9.05
N ILE A 45 -5.58 3.82 8.22
CA ILE A 45 -6.25 4.99 7.64
C ILE A 45 -6.79 5.91 8.72
N GLU A 46 -7.43 5.38 9.76
CA GLU A 46 -8.01 6.13 10.86
C GLU A 46 -6.96 6.91 11.66
N ARG A 47 -5.75 6.37 11.81
CA ARG A 47 -4.62 7.06 12.43
C ARG A 47 -3.94 8.05 11.50
N ALA A 48 -3.77 7.69 10.23
CA ALA A 48 -2.95 8.43 9.30
C ALA A 48 -3.71 9.52 8.51
N ALA A 49 -5.03 9.34 8.22
CA ALA A 49 -5.79 10.24 7.37
C ALA A 49 -6.75 11.17 8.15
N ILE A 50 -6.28 11.75 9.25
CA ILE A 50 -7.08 12.65 10.10
C ILE A 50 -7.02 14.12 9.66
N THR A 51 -5.95 14.52 8.98
CA THR A 51 -5.69 15.88 8.49
C THR A 51 -5.35 15.85 7.00
N LYS A 52 -5.45 16.99 6.31
CA LYS A 52 -4.80 17.20 5.01
C LYS A 52 -3.29 17.02 5.16
N LYS A 53 -2.59 16.69 4.06
CA LYS A 53 -1.17 16.32 4.12
C LYS A 53 -0.30 17.36 3.40
N LYS A 54 0.95 17.48 3.86
CA LYS A 54 1.97 18.19 3.08
C LYS A 54 2.63 17.26 2.06
N VAL A 55 2.80 15.99 2.44
CA VAL A 55 3.51 15.01 1.61
C VAL A 55 2.78 13.67 1.63
N VAL A 56 2.63 13.06 0.45
CA VAL A 56 2.25 11.65 0.28
C VAL A 56 3.46 10.89 -0.27
N PHE A 57 3.89 9.85 0.42
CA PHE A 57 4.92 8.92 -0.06
C PHE A 57 4.24 7.77 -0.82
N LEU A 58 4.66 7.56 -2.06
CA LEU A 58 4.07 6.58 -2.96
C LEU A 58 5.04 5.44 -3.25
N GLY A 59 4.65 4.20 -2.90
CA GLY A 59 5.35 2.98 -3.30
C GLY A 59 4.74 2.31 -4.52
N MET A 60 5.38 1.24 -5.01
CA MET A 60 4.88 0.44 -6.13
C MET A 60 3.76 -0.51 -5.68
N ASN A 61 4.14 -1.60 -5.04
CA ASN A 61 3.24 -2.64 -4.55
C ASN A 61 3.85 -3.39 -3.36
N PRO A 62 3.05 -4.15 -2.59
CA PRO A 62 3.54 -4.91 -1.45
C PRO A 62 4.54 -6.00 -1.82
N GLY A 63 5.50 -6.21 -0.90
CA GLY A 63 6.24 -7.46 -0.81
C GLY A 63 5.57 -8.46 0.14
N PRO A 64 6.00 -9.74 0.14
CA PRO A 64 5.35 -10.81 0.90
C PRO A 64 5.54 -10.72 2.42
N PHE A 65 6.44 -9.88 2.91
CA PHE A 65 6.80 -9.76 4.34
C PHE A 65 6.49 -8.38 4.94
N GLY A 66 5.91 -7.49 4.13
CA GLY A 66 5.50 -6.15 4.53
C GLY A 66 3.98 -6.02 4.62
N MET A 67 3.40 -5.19 3.75
CA MET A 67 1.95 -4.95 3.73
C MET A 67 1.14 -6.24 3.57
N ALA A 68 1.68 -7.29 2.92
CA ALA A 68 1.02 -8.59 2.86
C ALA A 68 0.75 -9.15 4.27
N GLN A 69 1.67 -8.95 5.22
CA GLN A 69 1.53 -9.42 6.60
C GLN A 69 0.72 -8.45 7.47
N THR A 70 0.79 -7.15 7.21
CA THR A 70 0.33 -6.12 8.16
C THR A 70 -0.87 -5.31 7.68
N GLY A 71 -1.21 -5.35 6.39
CA GLY A 71 -2.19 -4.44 5.80
C GLY A 71 -1.72 -2.99 5.65
N VAL A 72 -0.52 -2.64 6.13
CA VAL A 72 0.03 -1.27 6.11
C VAL A 72 1.04 -1.11 4.98
N PRO A 73 1.00 -0.04 4.17
CA PRO A 73 2.00 0.20 3.13
C PRO A 73 3.43 0.19 3.69
N PHE A 74 4.35 -0.53 3.04
CA PHE A 74 5.72 -0.78 3.53
C PHE A 74 5.78 -1.42 4.93
N GLY A 75 4.74 -2.10 5.37
CA GLY A 75 4.48 -2.44 6.77
C GLY A 75 5.46 -3.43 7.39
N GLU A 76 6.67 -2.98 7.75
CA GLU A 76 7.57 -3.71 8.64
C GLU A 76 6.90 -3.99 9.98
N ILE A 77 6.96 -5.22 10.47
CA ILE A 77 6.19 -5.69 11.63
C ILE A 77 6.42 -4.81 12.87
N SER A 78 7.68 -4.58 13.24
CA SER A 78 8.02 -3.77 14.42
C SER A 78 7.53 -2.32 14.28
N ALA A 79 7.67 -1.73 13.11
CA ALA A 79 7.20 -0.38 12.87
C ALA A 79 5.67 -0.28 12.97
N VAL A 80 4.96 -1.26 12.42
CA VAL A 80 3.48 -1.28 12.43
C VAL A 80 2.96 -1.51 13.84
N ARG A 81 3.50 -2.51 14.55
CA ARG A 81 3.06 -2.87 15.90
C ARG A 81 3.50 -1.85 16.95
N ASP A 82 4.80 -1.51 16.96
CA ASP A 82 5.41 -0.83 18.11
C ASP A 82 5.45 0.70 17.94
N TRP A 83 5.54 1.20 16.70
CA TRP A 83 5.61 2.65 16.45
C TRP A 83 4.28 3.23 15.94
N ILE A 84 3.65 2.59 14.95
CA ILE A 84 2.33 3.04 14.45
C ILE A 84 1.21 2.62 15.42
N GLY A 85 1.39 1.53 16.15
CA GLY A 85 0.46 1.05 17.17
C GLY A 85 -0.78 0.39 16.58
N ILE A 86 -0.62 -0.43 15.51
CA ILE A 86 -1.70 -1.21 14.91
C ILE A 86 -1.69 -2.62 15.50
N ASP A 87 -2.84 -3.02 16.02
CA ASP A 87 -3.06 -4.30 16.68
C ASP A 87 -4.31 -5.06 16.16
N ALA A 88 -4.97 -4.50 15.14
CA ALA A 88 -6.16 -5.09 14.56
C ALA A 88 -5.87 -6.48 13.94
N PRO A 89 -6.87 -7.39 13.94
CA PRO A 89 -6.69 -8.74 13.45
C PRO A 89 -6.43 -8.76 11.94
N ILE A 90 -5.56 -9.71 11.54
CA ILE A 90 -5.22 -9.98 10.15
C ILE A 90 -5.62 -11.42 9.85
N THR A 91 -6.52 -11.61 8.89
CA THR A 91 -6.94 -12.93 8.44
C THR A 91 -6.04 -13.43 7.31
N LYS A 92 -6.39 -14.55 6.71
CA LYS A 92 -5.64 -15.16 5.60
C LYS A 92 -6.39 -15.01 4.28
N PRO A 93 -5.67 -14.90 3.15
CA PRO A 93 -6.30 -15.01 1.84
C PRO A 93 -6.86 -16.43 1.63
N GLU A 94 -7.93 -16.57 0.84
CA GLU A 94 -8.54 -17.88 0.55
C GLU A 94 -7.55 -18.84 -0.12
N ASN A 95 -6.74 -18.36 -1.05
CA ASN A 95 -5.70 -19.13 -1.75
C ASN A 95 -4.32 -18.74 -1.23
N GLU A 96 -3.95 -19.30 -0.07
CA GLU A 96 -2.67 -19.03 0.58
C GLU A 96 -1.52 -19.83 -0.07
N HIS A 97 -0.45 -19.13 -0.48
CA HIS A 97 0.72 -19.77 -1.06
C HIS A 97 1.53 -20.50 0.04
N PRO A 98 1.84 -21.82 -0.10
CA PRO A 98 2.45 -22.61 0.97
C PRO A 98 3.84 -22.12 1.41
N LYS A 99 4.58 -21.41 0.52
CA LYS A 99 5.89 -20.82 0.85
C LYS A 99 5.79 -19.35 1.32
N ARG A 100 4.61 -18.78 1.37
CA ARG A 100 4.39 -17.37 1.73
C ARG A 100 3.15 -17.23 2.63
N PRO A 101 3.12 -17.96 3.74
CA PRO A 101 1.98 -17.89 4.64
C PRO A 101 1.80 -16.50 5.22
N ILE A 102 0.56 -16.16 5.52
CA ILE A 102 0.20 -14.94 6.24
C ILE A 102 0.17 -15.26 7.74
N GLU A 103 1.16 -14.74 8.45
CA GLU A 103 1.36 -14.88 9.90
C GLU A 103 0.94 -13.61 10.66
N GLY A 104 0.59 -12.55 9.92
CA GLY A 104 0.21 -11.27 10.49
C GLY A 104 1.37 -10.63 11.25
N LEU A 105 1.07 -10.03 12.40
CA LEU A 105 2.07 -9.39 13.27
C LEU A 105 3.03 -10.37 13.96
N ASN A 106 2.80 -11.69 13.81
CA ASN A 106 3.72 -12.72 14.32
C ASN A 106 4.81 -13.09 13.31
N CYS A 107 4.78 -12.57 12.09
CA CYS A 107 5.78 -12.85 11.06
C CYS A 107 7.17 -12.42 11.54
N GLN A 108 8.12 -13.36 11.49
CA GLN A 108 9.50 -13.14 11.95
C GLN A 108 10.41 -12.57 10.84
N ARG A 109 9.87 -12.44 9.63
CA ARG A 109 10.64 -11.96 8.48
C ARG A 109 10.48 -10.46 8.30
N SER A 110 11.60 -9.79 8.07
CA SER A 110 11.66 -8.34 7.90
C SER A 110 11.40 -7.92 6.45
N GLU A 111 10.63 -6.85 6.28
CA GLU A 111 10.49 -6.12 5.00
C GLU A 111 11.58 -5.04 4.91
N VAL A 112 12.55 -5.28 4.04
CA VAL A 112 13.75 -4.42 3.95
C VAL A 112 13.41 -2.97 3.58
N SER A 113 12.52 -2.76 2.62
CA SER A 113 12.11 -1.41 2.19
C SER A 113 11.32 -0.71 3.29
N GLY A 114 10.42 -1.43 3.94
CA GLY A 114 9.64 -0.93 5.07
C GLY A 114 10.51 -0.58 6.27
N ARG A 115 11.47 -1.44 6.62
CA ARG A 115 12.42 -1.17 7.69
C ARG A 115 13.23 0.11 7.44
N ARG A 116 13.64 0.35 6.19
CA ARG A 116 14.36 1.57 5.82
C ARG A 116 13.47 2.80 5.90
N LEU A 117 12.27 2.73 5.30
CA LEU A 117 11.35 3.86 5.22
C LEU A 117 10.82 4.25 6.61
N TRP A 118 10.18 3.32 7.30
CA TRP A 118 9.63 3.57 8.64
C TRP A 118 10.73 3.80 9.68
N GLY A 119 11.88 3.13 9.54
CA GLY A 119 13.04 3.39 10.40
C GLY A 119 13.65 4.78 10.23
N LEU A 120 13.57 5.38 9.03
CA LEU A 120 13.92 6.78 8.81
C LEU A 120 12.92 7.70 9.51
N PHE A 121 11.63 7.43 9.34
CA PHE A 121 10.58 8.27 9.91
C PHE A 121 10.55 8.19 11.44
N SER A 122 10.70 7.01 12.03
CA SER A 122 10.75 6.86 13.49
C SER A 122 11.96 7.54 14.15
N LYS A 123 13.07 7.68 13.42
CA LYS A 123 14.23 8.46 13.89
C LYS A 123 14.04 9.96 13.78
N ARG A 124 13.26 10.42 12.79
CA ARG A 124 13.08 11.85 12.49
C ARG A 124 11.89 12.45 13.22
N PHE A 125 10.88 11.67 13.49
CA PHE A 125 9.65 12.07 14.15
C PHE A 125 9.53 11.32 15.48
N GLU A 126 9.29 12.03 16.57
CA GLU A 126 9.20 11.45 17.91
C GLU A 126 8.10 10.40 18.02
N SER A 127 6.99 10.59 17.30
CA SER A 127 5.85 9.68 17.27
C SER A 127 5.25 9.53 15.89
N ALA A 128 4.46 8.47 15.68
CA ALA A 128 3.71 8.25 14.45
C ALA A 128 2.66 9.35 14.24
N GLU A 129 2.04 9.85 15.29
CA GLU A 129 1.08 10.95 15.24
C GLU A 129 1.72 12.23 14.69
N ASN A 130 2.93 12.58 15.14
CA ASN A 130 3.69 13.71 14.63
C ASN A 130 3.98 13.55 13.14
N PHE A 131 4.35 12.34 12.71
CA PHE A 131 4.55 12.04 11.29
C PHE A 131 3.24 12.19 10.51
N PHE A 132 2.15 11.56 10.98
CA PHE A 132 0.87 11.56 10.28
C PHE A 132 0.17 12.92 10.26
N THR A 133 0.57 13.88 11.07
CA THR A 133 0.05 15.26 10.98
C THR A 133 0.23 15.84 9.58
N ASN A 134 1.36 15.58 8.93
CA ASN A 134 1.70 16.17 7.62
C ASN A 134 2.01 15.14 6.53
N HIS A 135 2.09 13.85 6.85
CA HIS A 135 2.56 12.83 5.92
C HIS A 135 1.60 11.64 5.83
N TYR A 136 1.55 11.03 4.66
CA TYR A 136 0.81 9.79 4.41
C TYR A 136 1.65 8.86 3.54
N VAL A 137 1.51 7.55 3.72
CA VAL A 137 2.22 6.54 2.92
C VAL A 137 1.18 5.67 2.23
N VAL A 138 1.37 5.42 0.94
CA VAL A 138 0.48 4.58 0.14
C VAL A 138 1.26 3.77 -0.89
N ASN A 139 0.77 2.59 -1.27
CA ASN A 139 1.22 1.88 -2.46
C ASN A 139 0.27 2.19 -3.62
N HIS A 140 0.81 2.32 -4.83
CA HIS A 140 0.03 2.47 -6.05
C HIS A 140 -0.85 1.23 -6.26
N CYS A 141 -0.25 0.06 -6.31
CA CYS A 141 -0.95 -1.22 -6.42
C CYS A 141 -1.02 -1.91 -5.05
N PRO A 142 -2.18 -2.44 -4.62
CA PRO A 142 -2.31 -3.12 -3.33
C PRO A 142 -1.90 -4.60 -3.38
N LEU A 143 -1.77 -5.19 -4.58
CA LEU A 143 -1.64 -6.63 -4.76
C LEU A 143 -0.20 -7.14 -4.66
N VAL A 144 -0.07 -8.34 -4.11
CA VAL A 144 1.14 -9.17 -4.19
C VAL A 144 0.91 -10.27 -5.21
N PHE A 145 1.78 -10.37 -6.21
CA PHE A 145 1.72 -11.42 -7.22
C PHE A 145 2.83 -12.43 -6.98
N MET A 146 2.51 -13.72 -7.00
CA MET A 146 3.47 -14.79 -6.76
C MET A 146 3.38 -15.88 -7.81
N GLU A 147 4.56 -16.36 -8.21
CA GLU A 147 4.72 -17.54 -9.04
C GLU A 147 4.65 -18.81 -8.16
N GLU A 148 4.47 -19.99 -8.75
CA GLU A 148 4.41 -21.29 -8.06
C GLU A 148 5.61 -21.55 -7.12
N THR A 149 6.76 -20.98 -7.43
CA THR A 149 7.96 -21.06 -6.58
C THR A 149 7.89 -20.17 -5.33
N GLY A 150 6.89 -19.30 -5.23
CA GLY A 150 6.80 -18.24 -4.22
C GLY A 150 7.64 -17.00 -4.54
N LYS A 151 8.15 -16.90 -5.78
CA LYS A 151 8.85 -15.71 -6.26
C LYS A 151 7.85 -14.57 -6.42
N ASN A 152 8.15 -13.43 -5.81
CA ASN A 152 7.36 -12.21 -5.97
C ASN A 152 7.52 -11.65 -7.39
N ARG A 153 6.40 -11.20 -7.95
CA ARG A 153 6.33 -10.56 -9.26
C ARG A 153 5.77 -9.15 -9.09
N THR A 154 6.33 -8.19 -9.78
CA THR A 154 5.89 -6.80 -9.72
C THR A 154 4.89 -6.48 -10.83
N PRO A 155 4.02 -5.47 -10.66
CA PRO A 155 2.99 -5.13 -11.65
C PRO A 155 3.52 -4.84 -13.06
N ASP A 156 4.75 -4.32 -13.18
CA ASP A 156 5.43 -4.06 -14.46
C ASP A 156 5.87 -5.33 -15.19
N LYS A 157 5.72 -6.50 -14.57
CA LYS A 157 6.04 -7.83 -15.16
C LYS A 157 4.79 -8.63 -15.57
N LEU A 158 3.61 -8.08 -15.39
CA LEU A 158 2.35 -8.65 -15.87
C LEU A 158 2.26 -8.52 -17.41
N SER A 159 1.32 -9.23 -18.04
CA SER A 159 1.01 -9.01 -19.44
C SER A 159 0.48 -7.59 -19.67
N SER A 160 0.61 -7.07 -20.88
CA SER A 160 0.20 -5.68 -21.16
C SER A 160 -1.28 -5.43 -20.85
N SER A 161 -2.15 -6.37 -21.20
CA SER A 161 -3.60 -6.25 -20.95
C SER A 161 -3.97 -6.29 -19.47
N GLU A 162 -3.35 -7.20 -18.70
CA GLU A 162 -3.55 -7.30 -17.25
C GLU A 162 -3.02 -6.05 -16.55
N ALA A 163 -1.81 -5.61 -16.94
CA ALA A 163 -1.19 -4.41 -16.41
C ALA A 163 -2.04 -3.16 -16.67
N GLU A 164 -2.55 -2.98 -17.90
CA GLU A 164 -3.36 -1.82 -18.26
C GLU A 164 -4.63 -1.72 -17.40
N THR A 165 -5.37 -2.82 -17.27
CA THR A 165 -6.58 -2.88 -16.46
C THR A 165 -6.29 -2.58 -14.99
N LEU A 166 -5.24 -3.19 -14.43
CA LEU A 166 -4.81 -2.98 -13.05
C LEU A 166 -4.35 -1.53 -12.82
N MET A 167 -3.52 -0.99 -13.72
CA MET A 167 -3.01 0.38 -13.58
C MET A 167 -4.14 1.40 -13.56
N LYS A 168 -5.16 1.23 -14.39
CA LYS A 168 -6.31 2.15 -14.43
C LYS A 168 -6.98 2.29 -13.06
N VAL A 169 -7.33 1.18 -12.40
CA VAL A 169 -7.99 1.24 -11.09
C VAL A 169 -7.05 1.72 -9.98
N CYS A 170 -5.75 1.42 -10.08
CA CYS A 170 -4.74 1.91 -9.15
C CYS A 170 -4.51 3.43 -9.30
N ASP A 171 -4.51 3.95 -10.53
CA ASP A 171 -4.40 5.39 -10.81
C ASP A 171 -5.63 6.14 -10.29
N GLU A 172 -6.84 5.61 -10.53
CA GLU A 172 -8.07 6.18 -9.98
C GLU A 172 -8.04 6.24 -8.44
N HIS A 173 -7.52 5.21 -7.80
CA HIS A 173 -7.32 5.19 -6.35
C HIS A 173 -6.33 6.26 -5.90
N LEU A 174 -5.14 6.32 -6.55
CA LEU A 174 -4.12 7.32 -6.23
C LEU A 174 -4.67 8.74 -6.39
N TYR A 175 -5.39 9.00 -7.48
CA TYR A 175 -6.06 10.28 -7.71
C TYR A 175 -7.00 10.63 -6.54
N LYS A 176 -7.85 9.68 -6.11
CA LYS A 176 -8.78 9.91 -4.98
C LYS A 176 -8.07 10.15 -3.65
N VAL A 177 -6.95 9.47 -3.41
CA VAL A 177 -6.12 9.71 -2.22
C VAL A 177 -5.55 11.13 -2.24
N VAL A 178 -4.97 11.56 -3.35
CA VAL A 178 -4.37 12.90 -3.51
C VAL A 178 -5.44 13.99 -3.49
N GLU A 179 -6.55 13.82 -4.21
CA GLU A 179 -7.69 14.74 -4.18
C GLU A 179 -8.25 14.91 -2.76
N THR A 180 -8.29 13.84 -1.95
CA THR A 180 -8.82 13.88 -0.58
C THR A 180 -7.84 14.53 0.39
N LEU A 181 -6.56 14.20 0.29
CA LEU A 181 -5.55 14.64 1.25
C LEU A 181 -4.90 16.00 0.89
N GLU A 182 -5.08 16.47 -0.34
CA GLU A 182 -4.60 17.75 -0.90
C GLU A 182 -3.13 18.03 -0.54
N PRO A 183 -2.18 17.11 -0.83
CA PRO A 183 -0.78 17.31 -0.47
C PRO A 183 -0.11 18.36 -1.37
N ASN A 184 0.97 18.97 -0.86
CA ASN A 184 1.83 19.82 -1.69
C ASN A 184 2.78 18.99 -2.57
N TRP A 185 3.13 17.78 -2.10
CA TRP A 185 4.08 16.89 -2.75
C TRP A 185 3.62 15.44 -2.74
N VAL A 186 3.85 14.75 -3.86
CA VAL A 186 3.90 13.28 -3.92
C VAL A 186 5.35 12.86 -4.12
N ILE A 187 5.93 12.18 -3.13
CA ILE A 187 7.29 11.67 -3.18
C ILE A 187 7.25 10.19 -3.56
N ALA A 188 7.72 9.87 -4.74
CA ALA A 188 7.76 8.52 -5.26
C ALA A 188 8.95 7.73 -4.72
N VAL A 189 8.70 6.54 -4.20
CA VAL A 189 9.73 5.59 -3.79
C VAL A 189 10.04 4.67 -4.97
N GLY A 190 10.92 5.13 -5.84
CA GLY A 190 11.37 4.43 -7.04
C GLY A 190 10.69 4.88 -8.34
N THR A 191 11.34 4.55 -9.47
CA THR A 191 10.99 5.04 -10.81
C THR A 191 9.61 4.59 -11.29
N PHE A 192 9.14 3.41 -10.87
CA PHE A 192 7.80 2.96 -11.21
C PHE A 192 6.74 3.89 -10.59
N ALA A 193 6.86 4.15 -9.29
CA ALA A 193 5.93 5.02 -8.57
C ALA A 193 5.95 6.45 -9.13
N GLU A 194 7.14 6.98 -9.48
CA GLU A 194 7.31 8.28 -10.12
C GLU A 194 6.52 8.37 -11.44
N LYS A 195 6.72 7.40 -12.34
CA LYS A 195 6.01 7.34 -13.63
C LYS A 195 4.49 7.25 -13.45
N ARG A 196 4.02 6.45 -12.49
CA ARG A 196 2.58 6.31 -12.22
C ARG A 196 1.99 7.60 -11.62
N ALA A 197 2.70 8.25 -10.70
CA ALA A 197 2.28 9.55 -10.17
C ALA A 197 2.13 10.59 -11.28
N MET A 198 3.10 10.69 -12.18
CA MET A 198 3.04 11.63 -13.32
C MET A 198 1.84 11.37 -14.24
N ILE A 199 1.45 10.10 -14.44
CA ILE A 199 0.30 9.74 -15.29
C ILE A 199 -1.02 9.96 -14.55
N ALA A 200 -1.12 9.46 -13.31
CA ALA A 200 -2.37 9.46 -12.56
C ALA A 200 -2.79 10.86 -12.08
N LEU A 201 -1.85 11.79 -11.96
CA LEU A 201 -2.04 13.10 -11.36
C LEU A 201 -1.77 14.26 -12.33
N ASP A 202 -1.70 13.99 -13.65
CA ASP A 202 -1.36 14.99 -14.68
C ASP A 202 -2.34 16.18 -14.72
N ASN A 203 -3.58 15.98 -14.27
CA ASN A 203 -4.60 17.03 -14.20
C ASN A 203 -4.63 17.78 -12.85
N LEU A 204 -3.72 17.48 -11.93
CA LEU A 204 -3.63 18.13 -10.63
C LEU A 204 -2.40 19.04 -10.56
N ASP A 205 -2.57 20.23 -9.99
CA ASP A 205 -1.44 21.12 -9.68
C ASP A 205 -0.71 20.64 -8.43
N ILE A 206 0.18 19.65 -8.62
CA ILE A 206 0.92 18.98 -7.54
C ILE A 206 2.38 18.76 -7.91
N ASN A 207 3.28 18.94 -6.94
CA ASN A 207 4.68 18.62 -7.13
C ASN A 207 4.93 17.11 -6.98
N ILE A 208 5.64 16.54 -7.96
CA ILE A 208 6.08 15.14 -7.90
C ILE A 208 7.60 15.11 -7.76
N GLY A 209 8.07 14.43 -6.70
CA GLY A 209 9.50 14.24 -6.43
C GLY A 209 9.83 12.75 -6.27
N LYS A 210 11.16 12.45 -6.16
CA LYS A 210 11.66 11.09 -5.98
C LYS A 210 12.77 11.04 -4.94
#